data_070d1fd607b2aec8b36b7a33d7843fd8
#
_entry.id   070d1fd607b2aec8b36b7a33d7843fd8
#
_cell.length_a   1.000
_cell.length_b   1.000
_cell.length_c   1.000
_cell.angle_alpha   90.00
_cell.angle_beta   90.00
_cell.angle_gamma   90.00
#
_symmetry.space_group_name_H-M   'P 1'
#
loop_
_entity.id
_entity.type
_entity.pdbx_description
1 polymer ?
#
loop_
_entity_poly.entity_id
_entity_poly.type
_entity_poly.pdbx_seq_one_letter_code
_entity_poly.pdbx_strand_id
1 'polypeptide(L)'
;VNDANSGAMAGVPRNIAPRAERAAECLDNEKWGGLPNAIRAMVWLLLPDTRPSLSPDPWVVLEDSSRLGVETGIRASMALEAVAAETFGRPEVLKDVIARFAEADSTIEVWSEFRLVDEVARGVIQFSSDKHWTANYGYRTPRTYFGRLSPERMEEPETMDLDGLL
;
A
#
# COMPACT_ATOMS: atom_id res chain seq x y z
N VAL A 1 -13.75 9.81 -7.29
CA VAL A 1 -14.72 9.01 -6.49
C VAL A 1 -15.22 9.83 -5.33
N ASN A 2 -14.36 10.33 -4.44
CA ASN A 2 -14.82 11.08 -3.25
C ASN A 2 -15.61 12.34 -3.61
N ASP A 3 -15.21 13.12 -4.61
CA ASP A 3 -15.95 14.31 -5.04
C ASP A 3 -17.35 13.96 -5.59
N ALA A 4 -17.45 12.88 -6.37
CA ALA A 4 -18.73 12.40 -6.87
C ALA A 4 -19.69 11.96 -5.75
N ASN A 5 -19.15 11.31 -4.69
CA ASN A 5 -19.90 10.89 -3.53
C ASN A 5 -20.30 12.06 -2.61
N SER A 6 -19.56 13.18 -2.68
CA SER A 6 -19.80 14.39 -1.90
C SER A 6 -20.66 15.42 -2.66
N GLY A 7 -21.39 15.01 -3.70
CA GLY A 7 -22.23 15.90 -4.48
C GLY A 7 -21.49 16.74 -5.52
N ALA A 8 -20.29 16.33 -5.93
CA ALA A 8 -19.42 16.98 -6.92
C ALA A 8 -19.09 18.45 -6.56
N MET A 9 -18.90 18.74 -5.28
CA MET A 9 -18.63 20.11 -4.78
C MET A 9 -17.30 20.68 -5.27
N ALA A 10 -16.29 19.83 -5.52
CA ALA A 10 -15.01 20.26 -6.07
C ALA A 10 -15.00 20.34 -7.60
N GLY A 11 -16.08 19.90 -8.27
CA GLY A 11 -16.21 19.97 -9.72
C GLY A 11 -15.23 19.09 -10.48
N VAL A 12 -14.74 18.00 -9.87
CA VAL A 12 -13.81 17.06 -10.54
C VAL A 12 -14.53 16.36 -11.68
N PRO A 13 -14.01 16.47 -12.93
CA PRO A 13 -14.65 15.82 -14.07
C PRO A 13 -14.78 14.30 -13.87
N ARG A 14 -15.97 13.75 -14.11
CA ARG A 14 -16.25 12.31 -13.97
C ARG A 14 -15.33 11.41 -14.80
N ASN A 15 -14.76 11.93 -15.87
CA ASN A 15 -13.85 11.20 -16.76
C ASN A 15 -12.36 11.34 -16.40
N ILE A 16 -12.02 11.92 -15.24
CA ILE A 16 -10.62 12.11 -14.86
C ILE A 16 -9.89 10.77 -14.69
N ALA A 17 -10.54 9.77 -14.06
CA ALA A 17 -9.93 8.47 -13.83
C ALA A 17 -9.63 7.72 -15.15
N PRO A 18 -10.55 7.58 -16.13
CA PRO A 18 -10.23 7.01 -17.43
C PRO A 18 -9.19 7.80 -18.21
N ARG A 19 -9.09 9.12 -18.01
CA ARG A 19 -8.04 9.94 -18.64
C ARG A 19 -6.68 9.70 -18.00
N ALA A 20 -6.63 9.57 -16.68
CA ALA A 20 -5.40 9.23 -15.96
C ALA A 20 -4.88 7.84 -16.36
N GLU A 21 -5.78 6.86 -16.50
CA GLU A 21 -5.45 5.50 -16.96
C GLU A 21 -4.79 5.54 -18.34
N ARG A 22 -5.41 6.22 -19.33
CA ARG A 22 -4.84 6.35 -20.67
C ARG A 22 -3.52 7.14 -20.69
N ALA A 23 -3.37 8.15 -19.84
CA ALA A 23 -2.11 8.88 -19.74
C ALA A 23 -1.01 7.99 -19.14
N ALA A 24 -1.33 7.19 -18.13
CA ALA A 24 -0.41 6.24 -17.52
C ALA A 24 0.06 5.17 -18.52
N GLU A 25 -0.79 4.74 -19.45
CA GLU A 25 -0.43 3.78 -20.48
C GLU A 25 0.72 4.27 -21.40
N CYS A 26 0.84 5.58 -21.58
CA CYS A 26 1.88 6.19 -22.41
C CYS A 26 3.21 6.39 -21.68
N LEU A 27 3.29 6.09 -20.37
CA LEU A 27 4.48 6.29 -19.56
C LEU A 27 5.32 5.01 -19.50
N ASP A 28 6.64 5.21 -19.40
CA ASP A 28 7.58 4.12 -19.16
C ASP A 28 7.42 3.59 -17.73
N ASN A 29 6.93 2.35 -17.60
CA ASN A 29 6.60 1.76 -16.32
C ASN A 29 7.83 1.48 -15.46
N GLU A 30 8.96 1.06 -16.05
CA GLU A 30 10.20 0.79 -15.33
C GLU A 30 10.81 2.08 -14.80
N LYS A 31 10.88 3.11 -15.64
CA LYS A 31 11.39 4.44 -15.27
C LYS A 31 10.67 5.04 -14.07
N TRP A 32 9.40 4.75 -13.90
CA TRP A 32 8.55 5.28 -12.84
C TRP A 32 8.23 4.25 -11.74
N GLY A 33 9.06 3.20 -11.60
CA GLY A 33 8.93 2.23 -10.49
C GLY A 33 7.56 1.56 -10.39
N GLY A 34 6.99 1.19 -11.53
CA GLY A 34 5.68 0.53 -11.56
C GLY A 34 4.47 1.45 -11.37
N LEU A 35 4.68 2.73 -11.02
CA LEU A 35 3.59 3.66 -10.72
C LEU A 35 2.56 3.80 -11.85
N PRO A 36 2.93 3.89 -13.16
CA PRO A 36 1.95 3.94 -14.24
C PRO A 36 1.00 2.74 -14.25
N ASN A 37 1.52 1.54 -14.14
CA ASN A 37 0.68 0.33 -14.13
C ASN A 37 -0.14 0.22 -12.84
N ALA A 38 0.38 0.65 -11.69
CA ALA A 38 -0.38 0.71 -10.44
C ALA A 38 -1.58 1.67 -10.54
N ILE A 39 -1.42 2.84 -11.19
CA ILE A 39 -2.51 3.78 -11.46
C ILE A 39 -3.57 3.12 -12.36
N ARG A 40 -3.16 2.45 -13.43
CA ARG A 40 -4.08 1.74 -14.34
C ARG A 40 -4.86 0.66 -13.59
N ALA A 41 -4.18 -0.18 -12.84
CA ALA A 41 -4.81 -1.24 -12.04
C ALA A 41 -5.80 -0.69 -11.02
N MET A 42 -5.45 0.40 -10.34
CA MET A 42 -6.36 1.08 -9.40
C MET A 42 -7.62 1.60 -10.10
N VAL A 43 -7.49 2.19 -11.29
CA VAL A 43 -8.65 2.63 -12.08
C VAL A 43 -9.52 1.44 -12.49
N TRP A 44 -8.95 0.33 -12.91
CA TRP A 44 -9.70 -0.88 -13.28
C TRP A 44 -10.43 -1.51 -12.09
N LEU A 45 -9.88 -1.43 -10.88
CA LEU A 45 -10.59 -1.87 -9.67
C LEU A 45 -11.77 -0.96 -9.33
N LEU A 46 -11.60 0.36 -9.47
CA LEU A 46 -12.65 1.35 -9.17
C LEU A 46 -13.73 1.44 -10.25
N LEU A 47 -13.36 1.21 -11.50
CA LEU A 47 -14.21 1.31 -12.69
C LEU A 47 -13.98 0.09 -13.60
N PRO A 48 -14.52 -1.09 -13.25
CA PRO A 48 -14.24 -2.35 -13.95
C PRO A 48 -14.53 -2.32 -15.45
N ASP A 49 -15.52 -1.53 -15.86
CA ASP A 49 -15.91 -1.38 -17.28
C ASP A 49 -14.84 -0.67 -18.12
N THR A 50 -13.83 -0.03 -17.49
CA THR A 50 -12.73 0.63 -18.21
C THR A 50 -11.56 -0.31 -18.48
N ARG A 51 -11.56 -1.51 -17.89
CA ARG A 51 -10.50 -2.49 -18.04
C ARG A 51 -10.52 -3.12 -19.44
N PRO A 52 -9.40 -3.11 -20.19
CA PRO A 52 -9.32 -3.85 -21.45
C PRO A 52 -9.51 -5.35 -21.25
N SER A 53 -10.23 -6.01 -22.16
CA SER A 53 -10.62 -7.44 -22.02
C SER A 53 -9.44 -8.41 -21.93
N LEU A 54 -8.28 -8.04 -22.47
CA LEU A 54 -7.06 -8.87 -22.44
C LEU A 54 -6.04 -8.44 -21.38
N SER A 55 -6.38 -7.46 -20.52
CA SER A 55 -5.46 -7.04 -19.48
C SER A 55 -5.36 -8.07 -18.34
N PRO A 56 -4.17 -8.18 -17.69
CA PRO A 56 -3.98 -9.03 -16.51
C PRO A 56 -4.91 -8.63 -15.36
N ASP A 57 -5.05 -9.52 -14.38
CA ASP A 57 -5.79 -9.20 -13.17
C ASP A 57 -5.23 -7.95 -12.48
N PRO A 58 -6.06 -6.96 -12.09
CA PRO A 58 -5.57 -5.72 -11.50
C PRO A 58 -4.77 -5.92 -10.20
N TRP A 59 -5.07 -6.97 -9.43
CA TRP A 59 -4.32 -7.26 -8.20
C TRP A 59 -2.92 -7.77 -8.49
N VAL A 60 -2.76 -8.59 -9.52
CA VAL A 60 -1.44 -9.03 -10.01
C VAL A 60 -0.65 -7.82 -10.50
N VAL A 61 -1.28 -6.93 -11.26
CA VAL A 61 -0.62 -5.71 -11.76
C VAL A 61 -0.19 -4.78 -10.62
N LEU A 62 -0.99 -4.65 -9.55
CA LEU A 62 -0.61 -3.87 -8.37
C LEU A 62 0.58 -4.50 -7.64
N GLU A 63 0.57 -5.79 -7.41
CA GLU A 63 1.67 -6.51 -6.76
C GLU A 63 2.97 -6.40 -7.56
N ASP A 64 2.93 -6.66 -8.86
CA ASP A 64 4.10 -6.54 -9.75
C ASP A 64 4.64 -5.11 -9.76
N SER A 65 3.74 -4.11 -9.79
CA SER A 65 4.11 -2.70 -9.72
C SER A 65 4.79 -2.35 -8.39
N SER A 66 4.31 -2.87 -7.29
CA SER A 66 4.90 -2.69 -5.96
C SER A 66 6.28 -3.31 -5.85
N ARG A 67 6.47 -4.52 -6.40
CA ARG A 67 7.78 -5.19 -6.44
C ARG A 67 8.78 -4.40 -7.27
N LEU A 68 8.37 -3.95 -8.45
CA LEU A 68 9.20 -3.08 -9.30
C LEU A 68 9.57 -1.77 -8.58
N GLY A 69 8.65 -1.21 -7.79
CA GLY A 69 8.90 -0.03 -6.97
C GLY A 69 9.98 -0.24 -5.91
N VAL A 70 10.07 -1.44 -5.33
CA VAL A 70 11.15 -1.84 -4.43
C VAL A 70 12.48 -1.92 -5.18
N GLU A 71 12.52 -2.60 -6.32
CA GLU A 71 13.72 -2.80 -7.12
C GLU A 71 14.33 -1.49 -7.63
N THR A 72 13.48 -0.52 -7.96
CA THR A 72 13.89 0.77 -8.53
C THR A 72 14.08 1.88 -7.48
N GLY A 73 13.71 1.65 -6.22
CA GLY A 73 13.75 2.69 -5.18
C GLY A 73 12.65 3.75 -5.31
N ILE A 74 11.55 3.47 -6.04
CA ILE A 74 10.42 4.38 -6.25
C ILE A 74 9.13 3.74 -5.72
N ARG A 75 8.93 3.75 -4.41
CA ARG A 75 7.92 2.95 -3.69
C ARG A 75 6.48 3.49 -3.73
N ALA A 76 6.17 4.46 -4.57
CA ALA A 76 4.83 5.05 -4.64
C ALA A 76 3.72 4.06 -5.05
N SER A 77 4.06 3.05 -5.86
CA SER A 77 3.16 1.96 -6.26
C SER A 77 2.66 1.13 -5.07
N MET A 78 3.50 0.95 -4.04
CA MET A 78 3.12 0.24 -2.81
C MET A 78 2.01 0.97 -2.03
N ALA A 79 2.04 2.30 -2.02
CA ALA A 79 0.96 3.08 -1.40
C ALA A 79 -0.38 2.88 -2.12
N LEU A 80 -0.39 2.77 -3.45
CA LEU A 80 -1.61 2.48 -4.22
C LEU A 80 -2.13 1.08 -3.93
N GLU A 81 -1.25 0.08 -3.82
CA GLU A 81 -1.64 -1.28 -3.45
C GLU A 81 -2.26 -1.32 -2.05
N ALA A 82 -1.67 -0.63 -1.06
CA ALA A 82 -2.22 -0.54 0.29
C ALA A 82 -3.61 0.13 0.31
N VAL A 83 -3.77 1.24 -0.40
CA VAL A 83 -5.06 1.94 -0.54
C VAL A 83 -6.10 1.05 -1.23
N ALA A 84 -5.72 0.31 -2.26
CA ALA A 84 -6.60 -0.66 -2.90
C ALA A 84 -7.01 -1.76 -1.92
N ALA A 85 -6.05 -2.34 -1.20
CA ALA A 85 -6.31 -3.41 -0.22
C ALA A 85 -7.29 -2.95 0.87
N GLU A 86 -7.15 -1.74 1.40
CA GLU A 86 -8.10 -1.16 2.35
C GLU A 86 -9.48 -0.93 1.71
N THR A 87 -9.51 -0.32 0.53
CA THR A 87 -10.75 0.06 -0.16
C THR A 87 -11.62 -1.15 -0.48
N PHE A 88 -10.98 -2.26 -0.85
CA PHE A 88 -11.65 -3.49 -1.29
C PHE A 88 -11.67 -4.59 -0.21
N GLY A 89 -11.27 -4.28 1.02
CA GLY A 89 -11.34 -5.20 2.15
C GLY A 89 -10.47 -6.45 1.99
N ARG A 90 -9.21 -6.27 1.55
CA ARG A 90 -8.22 -7.36 1.39
C ARG A 90 -7.12 -7.29 2.44
N PRO A 91 -7.39 -7.72 3.68
CA PRO A 91 -6.46 -7.57 4.80
C PRO A 91 -5.14 -8.31 4.60
N GLU A 92 -5.13 -9.44 3.87
CA GLU A 92 -3.90 -10.19 3.61
C GLU A 92 -2.96 -9.42 2.66
N VAL A 93 -3.52 -8.77 1.64
CA VAL A 93 -2.73 -7.91 0.73
C VAL A 93 -2.20 -6.70 1.49
N LEU A 94 -3.03 -6.09 2.35
CA LEU A 94 -2.61 -4.96 3.19
C LEU A 94 -1.45 -5.36 4.11
N LYS A 95 -1.54 -6.51 4.77
CA LYS A 95 -0.49 -7.04 5.65
C LYS A 95 0.81 -7.24 4.88
N ASP A 96 0.73 -7.87 3.70
CA ASP A 96 1.90 -8.16 2.87
C ASP A 96 2.59 -6.88 2.40
N VAL A 97 1.84 -5.91 1.86
CA VAL A 97 2.42 -4.66 1.37
C VAL A 97 3.05 -3.82 2.48
N ILE A 98 2.45 -3.78 3.68
CA ILE A 98 3.03 -3.09 4.84
C ILE A 98 4.34 -3.76 5.27
N ALA A 99 4.39 -5.10 5.30
CA ALA A 99 5.59 -5.85 5.65
C ALA A 99 6.72 -5.60 4.63
N ARG A 100 6.43 -5.72 3.33
CA ARG A 100 7.39 -5.44 2.24
C ARG A 100 7.89 -4.00 2.26
N PHE A 101 7.02 -3.04 2.57
CA PHE A 101 7.43 -1.63 2.68
C PHE A 101 8.41 -1.43 3.84
N ALA A 102 8.12 -2.01 5.01
CA ALA A 102 8.98 -1.89 6.19
C ALA A 102 10.35 -2.57 5.97
N GLU A 103 10.40 -3.71 5.29
CA GLU A 103 11.64 -4.37 4.91
C GLU A 103 12.44 -3.49 3.94
N ALA A 104 11.81 -3.00 2.89
CA ALA A 104 12.42 -2.11 1.91
C ALA A 104 12.95 -0.83 2.55
N ASP A 105 12.28 -0.32 3.57
CA ASP A 105 12.64 0.90 4.28
C ASP A 105 14.01 0.84 4.97
N SER A 106 14.43 -0.35 5.35
CA SER A 106 15.73 -0.60 5.98
C SER A 106 16.85 -0.93 5.00
N THR A 107 16.52 -1.25 3.74
CA THR A 107 17.46 -1.86 2.79
C THR A 107 17.68 -1.07 1.51
N ILE A 108 16.77 -0.16 1.16
CA ILE A 108 16.77 0.53 -0.13
C ILE A 108 17.21 1.98 0.03
N GLU A 109 18.05 2.45 -0.90
CA GLU A 109 18.34 3.86 -1.08
C GLU A 109 17.30 4.48 -2.04
N VAL A 110 16.53 5.46 -1.53
CA VAL A 110 15.56 6.20 -2.32
C VAL A 110 16.27 7.29 -3.13
N TRP A 111 16.00 7.36 -4.42
CA TRP A 111 16.58 8.39 -5.28
C TRP A 111 16.14 9.79 -4.85
N SER A 112 17.06 10.74 -4.89
CA SER A 112 16.85 12.11 -4.43
C SER A 112 15.62 12.79 -5.06
N GLU A 113 15.40 12.55 -6.36
CA GLU A 113 14.29 13.11 -7.14
C GLU A 113 12.92 12.57 -6.68
N PHE A 114 12.90 11.37 -6.11
CA PHE A 114 11.65 10.70 -5.68
C PHE A 114 11.42 10.79 -4.17
N ARG A 115 12.31 11.44 -3.40
CA ARG A 115 12.24 11.50 -1.94
C ARG A 115 10.89 12.03 -1.44
N LEU A 116 10.35 13.10 -2.05
CA LEU A 116 9.04 13.63 -1.65
C LEU A 116 7.91 12.63 -1.89
N VAL A 117 7.92 11.96 -3.04
CA VAL A 117 6.91 10.95 -3.40
C VAL A 117 7.00 9.75 -2.47
N ASP A 118 8.22 9.35 -2.11
CA ASP A 118 8.48 8.28 -1.17
C ASP A 118 8.00 8.59 0.25
N GLU A 119 8.22 9.82 0.74
CA GLU A 119 7.69 10.27 2.03
C GLU A 119 6.15 10.30 2.05
N VAL A 120 5.51 10.67 0.94
CA VAL A 120 4.05 10.57 0.81
C VAL A 120 3.61 9.11 0.86
N ALA A 121 4.29 8.22 0.14
CA ALA A 121 4.00 6.79 0.17
C ALA A 121 4.16 6.20 1.58
N ARG A 122 5.25 6.54 2.27
CA ARG A 122 5.47 6.19 3.68
C ARG A 122 4.32 6.66 4.57
N GLY A 123 3.90 7.92 4.43
CA GLY A 123 2.79 8.48 5.19
C GLY A 123 1.49 7.72 4.98
N VAL A 124 1.18 7.32 3.75
CA VAL A 124 0.00 6.51 3.41
C VAL A 124 0.10 5.12 4.07
N ILE A 125 1.21 4.42 3.91
CA ILE A 125 1.42 3.08 4.50
C ILE A 125 1.36 3.14 6.04
N GLN A 126 2.00 4.15 6.66
CA GLN A 126 1.96 4.35 8.10
C GLN A 126 0.52 4.62 8.58
N PHE A 127 -0.23 5.44 7.86
CA PHE A 127 -1.64 5.72 8.19
C PHE A 127 -2.51 4.46 8.12
N SER A 128 -2.35 3.64 7.09
CA SER A 128 -3.05 2.36 6.95
C SER A 128 -2.72 1.40 8.10
N SER A 129 -1.44 1.31 8.47
CA SER A 129 -1.00 0.53 9.63
C SER A 129 -1.60 1.07 10.94
N ASP A 130 -1.52 2.38 11.19
CA ASP A 130 -2.08 3.03 12.38
C ASP A 130 -3.58 2.83 12.52
N LYS A 131 -4.31 2.93 11.42
CA LYS A 131 -5.75 2.69 11.37
C LYS A 131 -6.10 1.25 11.77
N HIS A 132 -5.36 0.27 11.25
CA HIS A 132 -5.53 -1.13 11.62
C HIS A 132 -5.22 -1.37 13.11
N TRP A 133 -4.10 -0.85 13.61
CA TRP A 133 -3.71 -0.99 15.01
C TRP A 133 -4.72 -0.32 15.95
N THR A 134 -5.16 0.88 15.62
CA THR A 134 -6.16 1.61 16.41
C THR A 134 -7.48 0.86 16.48
N ALA A 135 -7.93 0.28 15.36
CA ALA A 135 -9.18 -0.47 15.31
C ALA A 135 -9.13 -1.78 16.12
N ASN A 136 -7.97 -2.45 16.17
CA ASN A 136 -7.86 -3.76 16.81
C ASN A 136 -7.30 -3.72 18.25
N TYR A 137 -6.45 -2.72 18.56
CA TYR A 137 -5.72 -2.65 19.84
C TYR A 137 -5.89 -1.34 20.58
N GLY A 138 -6.58 -0.32 20.00
CA GLY A 138 -6.86 0.95 20.65
C GLY A 138 -5.71 1.97 20.64
N TYR A 139 -4.59 1.67 19.99
CA TYR A 139 -3.42 2.57 19.87
C TYR A 139 -2.79 2.47 18.48
N ARG A 140 -1.97 3.47 18.12
CA ARG A 140 -1.26 3.51 16.83
C ARG A 140 -0.14 2.47 16.79
N THR A 141 0.31 2.13 15.59
CA THR A 141 1.45 1.24 15.36
C THR A 141 2.68 1.69 16.16
N PRO A 142 3.18 0.89 17.10
CA PRO A 142 4.44 1.19 17.77
C PRO A 142 5.59 1.16 16.75
N ARG A 143 6.60 2.02 16.93
CA ARG A 143 7.72 2.13 15.97
C ARG A 143 8.42 0.79 15.72
N THR A 144 8.56 -0.03 16.74
CA THR A 144 9.20 -1.36 16.68
C THR A 144 8.35 -2.40 15.96
N TYR A 145 7.07 -2.13 15.73
CA TYR A 145 6.12 -3.04 15.08
C TYR A 145 5.71 -2.57 13.67
N PHE A 146 6.34 -1.52 13.15
CA PHE A 146 6.10 -1.13 11.76
C PHE A 146 6.50 -2.29 10.83
N GLY A 147 5.61 -2.67 9.93
CA GLY A 147 5.72 -3.89 9.13
C GLY A 147 4.85 -5.05 9.63
N ARG A 148 4.25 -4.92 10.82
CA ARG A 148 3.37 -5.93 11.41
C ARG A 148 2.00 -5.35 11.72
N LEU A 149 0.97 -6.18 11.63
CA LEU A 149 -0.41 -5.79 11.96
C LEU A 149 -0.90 -6.37 13.30
N SER A 150 0.00 -6.96 14.08
CA SER A 150 -0.29 -7.48 15.42
C SER A 150 0.91 -7.34 16.33
N PRO A 151 0.71 -7.19 17.66
CA PRO A 151 1.79 -7.32 18.63
C PRO A 151 2.35 -8.74 18.55
N GLU A 152 3.66 -8.91 18.79
CA GLU A 152 4.20 -10.23 19.05
C GLU A 152 3.45 -10.82 20.24
N ARG A 153 3.06 -12.09 20.12
CA ARG A 153 2.68 -12.84 21.30
C ARG A 153 3.93 -12.84 22.20
N MET A 154 3.89 -12.12 23.32
CA MET A 154 4.90 -12.33 24.35
C MET A 154 4.81 -13.82 24.67
N GLU A 155 5.87 -14.57 24.40
CA GLU A 155 6.03 -15.88 25.01
C GLU A 155 5.84 -15.63 26.50
N GLU A 156 4.80 -16.26 27.10
CA GLU A 156 4.64 -16.21 28.54
C GLU A 156 5.99 -16.64 29.13
N PRO A 157 6.61 -15.84 30.00
CA PRO A 157 7.88 -16.23 30.59
C PRO A 157 7.65 -17.63 31.18
N GLU A 158 8.50 -18.60 30.78
CA GLU A 158 8.47 -19.94 31.36
C GLU A 158 8.34 -19.76 32.84
N THR A 159 7.23 -20.26 33.44
CA THR A 159 7.04 -20.23 34.88
C THR A 159 8.22 -20.97 35.45
N MET A 160 9.13 -20.25 36.12
CA MET A 160 10.24 -20.89 36.85
C MET A 160 9.63 -21.90 37.79
N ASP A 161 9.95 -23.16 37.57
CA ASP A 161 9.60 -24.26 38.46
C ASP A 161 10.35 -24.02 39.79
N LEU A 162 9.63 -23.51 40.77
CA LEU A 162 10.17 -23.24 42.11
C LEU A 162 10.14 -24.48 43.00
N ASP A 163 9.58 -25.61 42.52
CA ASP A 163 9.46 -26.83 43.33
C ASP A 163 10.82 -27.52 43.62
N GLY A 164 11.89 -27.08 42.97
CA GLY A 164 13.26 -27.58 43.24
C GLY A 164 14.08 -26.75 44.23
N LEU A 165 13.51 -25.70 44.88
CA LEU A 165 14.23 -24.78 45.75
C LEU A 165 13.82 -24.87 47.25
N LEU A 166 13.00 -25.86 47.63
CA LEU A 166 12.63 -26.12 49.03
C LEU A 166 13.22 -27.45 49.52
#